data_19466c982351f64bae3050692a0b936b
#
_entry.id   19466c982351f64bae3050692a0b936b
#
_cell.length_a   1.000
_cell.length_b   1.000
_cell.length_c   1.000
_cell.angle_alpha   90.00
_cell.angle_beta   90.00
_cell.angle_gamma   90.00
#
_symmetry.space_group_name_H-M   'P 1'
#
loop_
_entity.id
_entity.type
_entity.pdbx_description
1 polymer ?
#
loop_
_entity_poly.entity_id
_entity_poly.type
_entity_poly.pdbx_seq_one_letter_code
_entity_poly.pdbx_strand_id
1 'polypeptide(L)'
;MYKKLLSYSILLLTLINCKTLSIDKDTYNGLQDGIYANFKTSKGEMLVKLEDKKSPVTVANFVGLAEGKIENKAKKKGEPFYDGTIFHRVIKDFMIQGGDPQGTGMGDPGYKFDDEKNDLQHTGKGILSMANSGPNTNGSQFFITEVATPWLNGKHTIFGHVIKGEATIDSIANVQKGPQDKPVVPVVLEKVSIITKGNDYKHYDAAKIFNEGKFKIQENNKVYLEKAAAEKLKKEEEFKANQVKMVEELKAGMQKTDSGLYYKITKTTEGKAPKSGDMVSVHYAGKLVDGTEFDSSFKRGEPIEFNVGVGQVIKGWDEGIMLLKEGETATLLIPSDLGYGARGAGGVIPPNTWLVFDVELVKVP
;
A
#
# COMPACT_ATOMS: atom_id res chain seq x y z
N MET A 1 -47.42 60.41 -16.87
CA MET A 1 -47.27 59.71 -15.55
C MET A 1 -46.70 58.31 -15.80
N TYR A 2 -45.39 58.15 -15.78
CA TYR A 2 -44.75 56.83 -15.90
C TYR A 2 -44.16 56.46 -14.58
N LYS A 3 -44.65 55.37 -13.95
CA LYS A 3 -44.08 54.73 -12.76
C LYS A 3 -42.97 53.82 -13.21
N LYS A 4 -41.71 54.12 -12.77
CA LYS A 4 -40.57 53.24 -12.88
C LYS A 4 -40.67 52.18 -11.78
N LEU A 5 -40.79 50.91 -12.19
CA LEU A 5 -40.55 49.75 -11.28
C LEU A 5 -39.04 49.54 -11.17
N LEU A 6 -38.47 49.71 -9.96
CA LEU A 6 -37.12 49.24 -9.61
C LEU A 6 -37.22 47.78 -9.23
N SER A 7 -36.58 46.92 -10.03
CA SER A 7 -36.35 45.50 -9.72
C SER A 7 -35.12 45.39 -8.83
N TYR A 8 -35.30 45.02 -7.57
CA TYR A 8 -34.22 44.64 -6.66
C TYR A 8 -33.89 43.17 -6.90
N SER A 9 -32.78 42.89 -7.58
CA SER A 9 -32.16 41.56 -7.62
C SER A 9 -31.48 41.29 -6.27
N ILE A 10 -32.11 40.45 -5.45
CA ILE A 10 -31.48 39.91 -4.24
C ILE A 10 -30.49 38.86 -4.67
N LEU A 11 -29.20 39.22 -4.63
CA LEU A 11 -28.10 38.27 -4.79
C LEU A 11 -27.99 37.40 -3.53
N LEU A 12 -28.51 36.19 -3.61
CA LEU A 12 -28.43 35.21 -2.52
C LEU A 12 -26.97 34.69 -2.49
N LEU A 13 -26.13 35.32 -1.65
CA LEU A 13 -24.82 34.75 -1.30
C LEU A 13 -25.09 33.49 -0.47
N THR A 14 -24.98 32.32 -1.08
CA THR A 14 -24.87 31.07 -0.35
C THR A 14 -23.53 31.03 0.37
N LEU A 15 -23.52 31.43 1.63
CA LEU A 15 -22.45 31.16 2.56
C LEU A 15 -22.33 29.62 2.70
N ILE A 16 -21.39 29.04 1.96
CA ILE A 16 -20.94 27.67 2.23
C ILE A 16 -20.29 27.73 3.62
N ASN A 17 -21.07 27.36 4.63
CA ASN A 17 -20.58 27.15 5.99
C ASN A 17 -19.63 25.96 5.96
N CYS A 18 -18.35 26.21 5.73
CA CYS A 18 -17.28 25.27 5.98
C CYS A 18 -17.27 25.04 7.50
N LYS A 19 -17.99 24.00 7.97
CA LYS A 19 -17.95 23.58 9.37
C LYS A 19 -16.51 23.22 9.66
N THR A 20 -15.80 24.11 10.38
CA THR A 20 -14.52 23.78 11.02
C THR A 20 -14.75 22.56 11.89
N LEU A 21 -14.05 21.48 11.60
CA LEU A 21 -14.08 20.24 12.38
C LEU A 21 -13.31 20.49 13.68
N SER A 22 -13.89 21.23 14.63
CA SER A 22 -13.37 21.19 16.00
C SER A 22 -13.56 19.77 16.55
N ILE A 23 -12.53 19.20 17.20
CA ILE A 23 -12.69 17.91 17.87
C ILE A 23 -13.73 18.10 18.96
N ASP A 24 -14.95 17.67 18.68
CA ASP A 24 -16.03 17.65 19.66
C ASP A 24 -15.77 16.58 20.72
N LYS A 25 -16.50 16.70 21.83
CA LYS A 25 -16.39 15.77 22.95
C LYS A 25 -16.70 14.34 22.56
N ASP A 26 -17.60 14.12 21.62
CA ASP A 26 -18.02 12.80 21.18
C ASP A 26 -16.92 12.14 20.33
N THR A 27 -16.28 12.89 19.44
CA THR A 27 -15.10 12.44 18.72
C THR A 27 -14.00 12.03 19.69
N TYR A 28 -13.68 12.88 20.70
CA TYR A 28 -12.65 12.57 21.69
C TYR A 28 -13.01 11.29 22.48
N ASN A 29 -14.25 11.15 22.93
CA ASN A 29 -14.69 9.98 23.67
C ASN A 29 -14.61 8.68 22.85
N GLY A 30 -14.85 8.76 21.54
CA GLY A 30 -14.76 7.62 20.61
C GLY A 30 -13.33 7.18 20.25
N LEU A 31 -12.29 7.97 20.60
CA LEU A 31 -10.90 7.56 20.33
C LEU A 31 -10.50 6.35 21.16
N GLN A 32 -9.65 5.50 20.59
CA GLN A 32 -8.93 4.45 21.32
C GLN A 32 -7.73 5.05 22.09
N ASP A 33 -7.12 4.27 22.97
CA ASP A 33 -5.88 4.69 23.62
C ASP A 33 -4.76 4.90 22.57
N GLY A 34 -4.05 6.02 22.69
CA GLY A 34 -3.02 6.39 21.71
C GLY A 34 -2.69 7.87 21.72
N ILE A 35 -1.87 8.27 20.75
CA ILE A 35 -1.47 9.64 20.49
C ILE A 35 -2.10 10.10 19.17
N TYR A 36 -2.64 11.30 19.20
CA TYR A 36 -3.30 11.92 18.05
C TYR A 36 -2.81 13.34 17.84
N ALA A 37 -2.88 13.80 16.60
CA ALA A 37 -2.61 15.18 16.24
C ALA A 37 -3.81 15.76 15.49
N ASN A 38 -4.37 16.88 15.97
CA ASN A 38 -5.34 17.65 15.22
C ASN A 38 -4.63 18.76 14.45
N PHE A 39 -4.69 18.66 13.12
CA PHE A 39 -4.16 19.63 12.18
C PHE A 39 -5.26 20.62 11.84
N LYS A 40 -5.21 21.81 12.37
CA LYS A 40 -6.08 22.91 11.96
C LYS A 40 -5.41 23.69 10.84
N THR A 41 -6.05 23.74 9.68
CA THR A 41 -5.53 24.43 8.50
C THR A 41 -6.50 25.49 7.99
N SER A 42 -6.02 26.41 7.16
CA SER A 42 -6.87 27.40 6.46
C SER A 42 -7.87 26.76 5.46
N LYS A 43 -7.81 25.43 5.27
CA LYS A 43 -8.71 24.67 4.37
C LYS A 43 -9.59 23.64 5.08
N GLY A 44 -9.49 23.54 6.40
CA GLY A 44 -10.22 22.58 7.22
C GLY A 44 -9.33 21.91 8.26
N GLU A 45 -9.88 20.92 8.95
CA GLU A 45 -9.18 20.19 9.99
C GLU A 45 -9.02 18.71 9.63
N MET A 46 -7.94 18.10 10.11
CA MET A 46 -7.67 16.67 9.99
C MET A 46 -7.25 16.11 11.34
N LEU A 47 -7.90 15.04 11.79
CA LEU A 47 -7.47 14.27 12.95
C LEU A 47 -6.63 13.09 12.49
N VAL A 48 -5.41 13.03 12.98
CA VAL A 48 -4.40 12.04 12.62
C VAL A 48 -4.12 11.15 13.82
N LYS A 49 -4.18 9.83 13.67
CA LYS A 49 -3.63 8.89 14.64
C LYS A 49 -2.14 8.74 14.40
N LEU A 50 -1.33 8.86 15.43
CA LEU A 50 0.12 8.67 15.35
C LEU A 50 0.50 7.24 15.70
N GLU A 51 1.45 6.67 14.99
CA GLU A 51 1.87 5.28 15.09
C GLU A 51 3.08 5.12 16.03
N ASP A 52 2.89 5.52 17.30
CA ASP A 52 3.93 5.56 18.33
C ASP A 52 4.56 4.19 18.66
N LYS A 53 3.86 3.09 18.39
CA LYS A 53 4.40 1.74 18.57
C LYS A 53 5.27 1.27 17.39
N LYS A 54 5.04 1.82 16.20
CA LYS A 54 5.74 1.45 14.96
C LYS A 54 6.88 2.41 14.62
N SER A 55 6.74 3.68 14.99
CA SER A 55 7.70 4.76 14.73
C SER A 55 7.86 5.67 15.96
N PRO A 56 8.30 5.10 17.11
CA PRO A 56 8.29 5.82 18.39
C PRO A 56 9.14 7.10 18.38
N VAL A 57 10.29 7.08 17.75
CA VAL A 57 11.21 8.24 17.72
C VAL A 57 10.71 9.31 16.76
N THR A 58 10.17 8.91 15.61
CA THR A 58 9.58 9.83 14.63
C THR A 58 8.32 10.51 15.17
N VAL A 59 7.45 9.75 15.84
CA VAL A 59 6.28 10.31 16.54
C VAL A 59 6.72 11.25 17.64
N ALA A 60 7.73 10.89 18.43
CA ALA A 60 8.26 11.74 19.49
C ALA A 60 8.89 13.03 18.95
N ASN A 61 9.60 12.97 17.82
CA ASN A 61 10.09 14.15 17.11
C ASN A 61 8.93 15.10 16.72
N PHE A 62 7.93 14.55 16.05
CA PHE A 62 6.78 15.32 15.58
C PHE A 62 6.01 15.95 16.76
N VAL A 63 5.68 15.16 17.78
CA VAL A 63 4.96 15.63 18.98
C VAL A 63 5.78 16.69 19.72
N GLY A 64 7.06 16.43 19.95
CA GLY A 64 7.93 17.34 20.66
C GLY A 64 8.16 18.68 19.95
N LEU A 65 8.21 18.65 18.61
CA LEU A 65 8.23 19.88 17.80
C LEU A 65 6.87 20.60 17.85
N ALA A 66 5.75 19.87 17.70
CA ALA A 66 4.41 20.45 17.77
C ALA A 66 4.12 21.16 19.10
N GLU A 67 4.67 20.64 20.20
CA GLU A 67 4.52 21.20 21.54
C GLU A 67 5.63 22.18 21.93
N GLY A 68 6.62 22.45 21.05
CA GLY A 68 7.78 23.30 21.35
C GLY A 68 8.73 22.74 22.41
N LYS A 69 8.69 21.43 22.66
CA LYS A 69 9.49 20.75 23.71
C LYS A 69 10.87 20.28 23.22
N ILE A 70 11.06 20.15 21.91
CA ILE A 70 12.36 19.81 21.31
C ILE A 70 13.08 21.06 20.86
N GLU A 71 14.34 21.18 21.26
CA GLU A 71 15.21 22.26 20.81
C GLU A 71 15.46 22.19 19.31
N ASN A 72 15.32 23.32 18.64
CA ASN A 72 15.48 23.46 17.21
C ASN A 72 16.02 24.86 16.85
N LYS A 73 16.48 25.05 15.60
CA LYS A 73 17.06 26.33 15.15
C LYS A 73 16.05 27.31 14.56
N ALA A 74 14.80 26.88 14.33
CA ALA A 74 13.81 27.67 13.61
C ALA A 74 12.86 28.45 14.55
N LYS A 75 12.62 27.94 15.76
CA LYS A 75 11.69 28.49 16.75
C LYS A 75 12.39 28.59 18.12
N LYS A 76 11.95 29.53 18.96
CA LYS A 76 12.42 29.62 20.34
C LYS A 76 11.88 28.43 21.16
N LYS A 77 12.60 28.10 22.22
CA LYS A 77 12.15 27.09 23.18
C LYS A 77 10.76 27.42 23.73
N GLY A 78 9.86 26.46 23.68
CA GLY A 78 8.46 26.60 24.11
C GLY A 78 7.50 27.11 23.02
N GLU A 79 8.00 27.51 21.85
CA GLU A 79 7.14 27.90 20.73
C GLU A 79 6.78 26.63 19.87
N PRO A 80 5.49 26.39 19.60
CA PRO A 80 5.05 25.34 18.69
C PRO A 80 5.70 25.49 17.31
N PHE A 81 6.37 24.43 16.85
CA PHE A 81 7.18 24.49 15.63
C PHE A 81 6.32 24.63 14.37
N TYR A 82 5.22 23.89 14.31
CA TYR A 82 4.40 23.78 13.10
C TYR A 82 3.38 24.91 12.94
N ASP A 83 3.04 25.60 14.03
CA ASP A 83 2.02 26.65 13.99
C ASP A 83 2.48 27.82 13.10
N GLY A 84 1.61 28.15 12.12
CA GLY A 84 1.86 29.19 11.11
C GLY A 84 2.73 28.73 9.93
N THR A 85 3.20 27.48 9.87
CA THR A 85 3.88 26.95 8.68
C THR A 85 2.88 26.71 7.54
N ILE A 86 3.37 26.44 6.34
CA ILE A 86 2.52 26.24 5.16
C ILE A 86 2.71 24.86 4.54
N PHE A 87 1.70 24.40 3.81
CA PHE A 87 1.89 23.35 2.83
C PHE A 87 2.56 23.95 1.60
N HIS A 88 3.88 23.82 1.53
CA HIS A 88 4.71 24.51 0.54
C HIS A 88 4.80 23.78 -0.81
N ARG A 89 4.41 22.49 -0.87
CA ARG A 89 4.37 21.67 -2.08
C ARG A 89 3.13 20.79 -2.07
N VAL A 90 2.33 20.88 -3.13
CA VAL A 90 1.04 20.20 -3.24
C VAL A 90 0.90 19.61 -4.62
N ILE A 91 0.77 18.29 -4.73
CA ILE A 91 0.61 17.60 -6.01
C ILE A 91 -0.66 16.75 -5.96
N LYS A 92 -1.62 17.11 -6.80
CA LYS A 92 -2.86 16.36 -6.97
C LYS A 92 -2.54 14.94 -7.44
N ASP A 93 -3.33 13.97 -6.99
CA ASP A 93 -3.15 12.54 -7.24
C ASP A 93 -1.79 12.00 -6.73
N PHE A 94 -1.23 12.68 -5.71
CA PHE A 94 0.00 12.25 -5.06
C PHE A 94 -0.01 12.57 -3.55
N MET A 95 0.35 13.81 -3.15
CA MET A 95 0.49 14.16 -1.73
C MET A 95 0.45 15.67 -1.48
N ILE A 96 0.26 16.06 -0.23
CA ILE A 96 0.45 17.43 0.29
C ILE A 96 1.61 17.43 1.28
N GLN A 97 2.57 18.34 1.12
CA GLN A 97 3.81 18.40 1.91
C GLN A 97 3.92 19.71 2.69
N GLY A 98 4.22 19.59 3.97
CA GLY A 98 4.38 20.71 4.91
C GLY A 98 5.51 20.48 5.91
N GLY A 99 5.49 21.23 7.02
CA GLY A 99 6.46 21.08 8.13
C GLY A 99 7.83 21.73 7.89
N ASP A 100 7.95 22.52 6.83
CA ASP A 100 9.10 23.40 6.60
C ASP A 100 8.89 24.74 7.29
N PRO A 101 9.73 25.15 8.26
CA PRO A 101 9.58 26.42 8.96
C PRO A 101 9.80 27.65 8.06
N GLN A 102 10.49 27.49 6.92
CA GLN A 102 10.75 28.55 5.95
C GLN A 102 9.73 28.57 4.81
N GLY A 103 8.97 27.48 4.60
CA GLY A 103 8.00 27.35 3.50
C GLY A 103 8.62 27.36 2.11
N THR A 104 9.88 26.95 2.00
CA THR A 104 10.68 26.90 0.76
C THR A 104 10.94 25.50 0.23
N GLY A 105 10.69 24.48 1.05
CA GLY A 105 11.08 23.08 0.81
C GLY A 105 12.49 22.75 1.30
N MET A 106 13.28 23.75 1.70
CA MET A 106 14.69 23.60 2.11
C MET A 106 14.90 23.73 3.61
N GLY A 107 13.91 24.26 4.35
CA GLY A 107 13.98 24.46 5.78
C GLY A 107 13.93 23.16 6.57
N ASP A 108 14.61 23.14 7.72
CA ASP A 108 14.64 22.01 8.65
C ASP A 108 14.72 22.49 10.12
N PRO A 109 14.62 21.60 11.11
CA PRO A 109 14.69 21.98 12.52
C PRO A 109 16.13 22.23 13.00
N GLY A 110 17.13 22.12 12.14
CA GLY A 110 18.55 22.28 12.46
C GLY A 110 19.24 20.97 12.86
N TYR A 111 18.59 19.85 12.64
CA TYR A 111 19.15 18.49 12.82
C TYR A 111 18.50 17.49 11.84
N LYS A 112 19.14 16.34 11.71
CA LYS A 112 18.62 15.18 10.97
C LYS A 112 18.63 13.96 11.89
N PHE A 113 17.76 12.98 11.59
CA PHE A 113 17.73 11.68 12.24
C PHE A 113 17.37 10.56 11.25
N ASP A 114 17.70 9.34 11.64
CA ASP A 114 17.61 8.17 10.77
C ASP A 114 16.16 7.72 10.53
N ASP A 115 15.95 6.97 9.44
CA ASP A 115 14.66 6.34 9.13
C ASP A 115 14.34 5.25 10.15
N GLU A 116 13.14 5.23 10.71
CA GLU A 116 12.63 4.09 11.48
C GLU A 116 11.97 3.08 10.54
N LYS A 117 12.55 1.88 10.43
CA LYS A 117 12.00 0.80 9.63
C LYS A 117 10.80 0.15 10.32
N ASN A 118 9.72 0.01 9.60
CA ASN A 118 8.49 -0.63 10.08
C ASN A 118 7.76 -1.32 8.91
N ASP A 119 6.64 -2.00 9.22
CA ASP A 119 5.83 -2.75 8.27
C ASP A 119 4.68 -1.93 7.65
N LEU A 120 4.60 -0.63 7.97
CA LEU A 120 3.57 0.24 7.42
C LEU A 120 3.80 0.51 5.93
N GLN A 121 2.70 0.68 5.20
CA GLN A 121 2.71 0.84 3.75
C GLN A 121 1.89 2.07 3.34
N HIS A 122 2.29 2.73 2.25
CA HIS A 122 1.55 3.85 1.65
C HIS A 122 0.38 3.32 0.81
N THR A 123 -0.63 2.74 1.47
CA THR A 123 -1.72 1.97 0.83
C THR A 123 -2.85 2.80 0.29
N GLY A 124 -2.92 4.09 0.63
CA GLY A 124 -4.07 4.93 0.25
C GLY A 124 -3.92 6.38 0.64
N LYS A 125 -5.05 7.07 0.65
CA LYS A 125 -5.18 8.45 1.12
C LYS A 125 -4.95 8.54 2.63
N GLY A 126 -4.37 9.66 3.07
CA GLY A 126 -4.27 10.01 4.48
C GLY A 126 -3.07 9.44 5.22
N ILE A 127 -2.13 8.77 4.56
CA ILE A 127 -0.91 8.27 5.21
C ILE A 127 0.03 9.44 5.49
N LEU A 128 0.38 9.63 6.77
CA LEU A 128 1.34 10.63 7.24
C LEU A 128 2.74 10.03 7.29
N SER A 129 3.68 10.62 6.55
CA SER A 129 5.04 10.10 6.38
C SER A 129 6.07 11.22 6.39
N MET A 130 7.32 10.90 6.76
CA MET A 130 8.42 11.88 6.76
C MET A 130 8.89 12.19 5.35
N ALA A 131 8.99 13.47 5.03
CA ALA A 131 9.74 13.93 3.87
C ALA A 131 11.24 13.93 4.20
N ASN A 132 12.06 13.47 3.26
CA ASN A 132 13.51 13.42 3.40
C ASN A 132 14.23 13.73 2.06
N SER A 133 15.52 14.00 2.11
CA SER A 133 16.40 14.23 0.95
C SER A 133 17.25 12.99 0.63
N GLY A 134 16.78 11.82 0.97
CA GLY A 134 17.45 10.52 0.86
C GLY A 134 17.45 9.80 2.21
N PRO A 135 17.97 8.57 2.28
CA PRO A 135 17.97 7.76 3.49
C PRO A 135 18.56 8.49 4.70
N ASN A 136 17.94 8.34 5.86
CA ASN A 136 18.45 8.84 7.14
C ASN A 136 18.60 10.37 7.20
N THR A 137 17.72 11.12 6.53
CA THR A 137 17.75 12.58 6.52
C THR A 137 16.44 13.22 6.97
N ASN A 138 15.70 12.54 7.86
CA ASN A 138 14.45 13.06 8.42
C ASN A 138 14.72 14.32 9.28
N GLY A 139 13.80 15.26 9.22
CA GLY A 139 13.84 16.50 10.01
C GLY A 139 12.46 16.82 10.59
N SER A 140 11.86 17.91 10.11
CA SER A 140 10.50 18.32 10.49
C SER A 140 9.50 18.19 9.36
N GLN A 141 9.93 18.12 8.11
CA GLN A 141 9.02 18.06 6.97
C GLN A 141 8.31 16.71 6.89
N PHE A 142 7.02 16.78 6.59
CA PHE A 142 6.15 15.61 6.41
C PHE A 142 5.29 15.76 5.17
N PHE A 143 4.72 14.66 4.71
CA PHE A 143 3.67 14.67 3.70
C PHE A 143 2.50 13.79 4.12
N ILE A 144 1.32 14.10 3.56
CA ILE A 144 0.11 13.31 3.69
C ILE A 144 -0.31 12.88 2.28
N THR A 145 -0.47 11.59 2.07
CA THR A 145 -0.83 11.04 0.76
C THR A 145 -2.28 11.38 0.37
N GLU A 146 -2.51 11.69 -0.91
CA GLU A 146 -3.85 11.81 -1.50
C GLU A 146 -4.34 10.50 -2.13
N VAL A 147 -3.39 9.67 -2.58
CA VAL A 147 -3.63 8.35 -3.17
C VAL A 147 -2.61 7.33 -2.64
N ALA A 148 -2.77 6.04 -2.99
CA ALA A 148 -1.76 5.04 -2.71
C ALA A 148 -0.43 5.35 -3.44
N THR A 149 0.70 5.27 -2.71
CA THR A 149 2.03 5.58 -3.24
C THR A 149 3.04 4.47 -2.88
N PRO A 150 2.82 3.22 -3.35
CA PRO A 150 3.61 2.07 -2.90
C PRO A 150 5.10 2.17 -3.24
N TRP A 151 5.51 2.97 -4.22
CA TRP A 151 6.91 3.23 -4.56
C TRP A 151 7.70 3.99 -3.49
N LEU A 152 7.01 4.58 -2.48
CA LEU A 152 7.60 5.25 -1.32
C LEU A 152 7.85 4.30 -0.13
N ASN A 153 7.32 3.07 -0.20
CA ASN A 153 7.47 2.08 0.87
C ASN A 153 8.95 1.78 1.17
N GLY A 154 9.30 1.78 2.45
CA GLY A 154 10.65 1.55 2.93
C GLY A 154 11.65 2.71 2.67
N LYS A 155 11.24 3.79 1.97
CA LYS A 155 12.06 4.98 1.68
C LYS A 155 11.72 6.17 2.59
N HIS A 156 10.48 6.23 3.05
CA HIS A 156 9.97 7.26 3.93
C HIS A 156 9.33 6.62 5.15
N THR A 157 9.66 7.10 6.35
CA THR A 157 9.09 6.58 7.58
C THR A 157 7.64 7.01 7.74
N ILE A 158 6.72 6.06 7.69
CA ILE A 158 5.31 6.30 8.02
C ILE A 158 5.20 6.39 9.54
N PHE A 159 4.49 7.43 10.03
CA PHE A 159 4.33 7.65 11.47
C PHE A 159 2.90 8.05 11.89
N GLY A 160 1.93 7.98 10.96
CA GLY A 160 0.53 8.24 11.28
C GLY A 160 -0.40 8.07 10.08
N HIS A 161 -1.69 8.21 10.34
CA HIS A 161 -2.72 8.24 9.31
C HIS A 161 -3.91 9.09 9.73
N VAL A 162 -4.54 9.75 8.76
CA VAL A 162 -5.74 10.56 8.96
C VAL A 162 -6.92 9.64 9.25
N ILE A 163 -7.61 9.89 10.36
CA ILE A 163 -8.80 9.10 10.77
C ILE A 163 -10.10 9.88 10.65
N LYS A 164 -10.01 11.21 10.48
CA LYS A 164 -11.15 12.09 10.25
C LYS A 164 -10.68 13.34 9.50
N GLY A 165 -11.50 13.84 8.58
CA GLY A 165 -11.21 15.07 7.83
C GLY A 165 -10.43 14.84 6.53
N GLU A 166 -10.49 13.65 5.92
CA GLU A 166 -9.81 13.35 4.63
C GLU A 166 -10.19 14.33 3.50
N ALA A 167 -11.42 14.88 3.50
CA ALA A 167 -11.84 15.89 2.54
C ALA A 167 -10.97 17.17 2.59
N THR A 168 -10.29 17.43 3.72
CA THR A 168 -9.34 18.54 3.83
C THR A 168 -8.09 18.28 2.98
N ILE A 169 -7.66 17.03 2.84
CA ILE A 169 -6.55 16.64 1.94
C ILE A 169 -6.91 17.03 0.51
N ASP A 170 -8.13 16.66 0.05
CA ASP A 170 -8.61 17.01 -1.30
C ASP A 170 -8.71 18.52 -1.49
N SER A 171 -9.21 19.22 -0.46
CA SER A 171 -9.32 20.69 -0.49
C SER A 171 -7.96 21.38 -0.64
N ILE A 172 -6.91 20.81 -0.04
CA ILE A 172 -5.53 21.30 -0.16
C ILE A 172 -4.91 20.87 -1.50
N ALA A 173 -5.08 19.61 -1.91
CA ALA A 173 -4.51 19.06 -3.14
C ALA A 173 -5.01 19.77 -4.42
N ASN A 174 -6.24 20.31 -4.38
CA ASN A 174 -6.88 20.97 -5.52
C ASN A 174 -6.72 22.50 -5.56
N VAL A 175 -5.90 23.12 -4.70
CA VAL A 175 -5.64 24.57 -4.79
C VAL A 175 -4.87 24.93 -6.06
N GLN A 176 -5.02 26.17 -6.52
CA GLN A 176 -4.21 26.67 -7.61
C GLN A 176 -2.73 26.71 -7.21
N LYS A 177 -1.87 26.19 -8.09
CA LYS A 177 -0.43 26.05 -7.88
C LYS A 177 0.37 26.95 -8.82
N GLY A 178 1.45 27.46 -8.30
CA GLY A 178 2.51 28.15 -9.05
C GLY A 178 3.72 27.24 -9.31
N PRO A 179 4.89 27.82 -9.58
CA PRO A 179 6.13 27.06 -9.77
C PRO A 179 6.44 26.17 -8.57
N GLN A 180 7.06 24.99 -8.83
CA GLN A 180 7.46 24.00 -7.83
C GLN A 180 6.27 23.41 -7.05
N ASP A 181 5.08 23.36 -7.65
CA ASP A 181 3.84 22.88 -7.03
C ASP A 181 3.44 23.63 -5.75
N LYS A 182 3.90 24.86 -5.58
CA LYS A 182 3.58 25.69 -4.44
C LYS A 182 2.21 26.34 -4.60
N PRO A 183 1.32 26.26 -3.58
CA PRO A 183 0.04 26.98 -3.61
C PRO A 183 0.20 28.47 -3.88
N VAL A 184 -0.55 29.04 -4.84
CA VAL A 184 -0.53 30.49 -5.15
C VAL A 184 -1.04 31.28 -3.95
N VAL A 185 -2.10 30.83 -3.31
CA VAL A 185 -2.56 31.34 -2.00
C VAL A 185 -2.04 30.37 -0.95
N PRO A 186 -1.23 30.81 0.00
CA PRO A 186 -0.66 29.93 1.02
C PRO A 186 -1.73 29.15 1.78
N VAL A 187 -1.56 27.83 1.85
CA VAL A 187 -2.36 26.97 2.73
C VAL A 187 -1.62 26.87 4.05
N VAL A 188 -2.16 27.56 5.07
CA VAL A 188 -1.52 27.66 6.37
C VAL A 188 -1.93 26.50 7.26
N LEU A 189 -0.96 25.89 7.93
CA LEU A 189 -1.15 25.01 9.08
C LEU A 189 -1.23 25.93 10.32
N GLU A 190 -2.46 26.29 10.68
CA GLU A 190 -2.72 27.28 11.73
C GLU A 190 -2.29 26.78 13.10
N LYS A 191 -2.54 25.49 13.36
CA LYS A 191 -2.22 24.87 14.64
C LYS A 191 -2.11 23.35 14.53
N VAL A 192 -1.17 22.77 15.28
CA VAL A 192 -1.11 21.34 15.56
C VAL A 192 -1.34 21.11 17.06
N SER A 193 -2.47 20.46 17.40
CA SER A 193 -2.80 20.13 18.79
C SER A 193 -2.60 18.65 19.04
N ILE A 194 -1.76 18.31 20.01
CA ILE A 194 -1.51 16.92 20.40
C ILE A 194 -2.55 16.47 21.43
N ILE A 195 -3.07 15.26 21.24
CA ILE A 195 -4.07 14.64 22.11
C ILE A 195 -3.52 13.29 22.52
N THR A 196 -3.43 13.04 23.83
CA THR A 196 -3.09 11.75 24.38
C THR A 196 -4.32 11.14 25.05
N LYS A 197 -4.57 9.86 24.82
CA LYS A 197 -5.67 9.10 25.46
C LYS A 197 -5.15 7.79 26.01
N GLY A 198 -5.64 7.43 27.20
CA GLY A 198 -5.22 6.21 27.91
C GLY A 198 -4.17 6.46 28.98
N ASN A 199 -4.11 5.51 29.92
CA ASN A 199 -3.22 5.64 31.08
C ASN A 199 -1.74 5.63 30.69
N ASP A 200 -1.37 4.85 29.69
CA ASP A 200 0.01 4.70 29.22
C ASP A 200 0.58 5.99 28.63
N TYR A 201 -0.29 6.92 28.23
CA TYR A 201 0.09 8.16 27.58
C TYR A 201 0.01 9.41 28.48
N LYS A 202 -0.42 9.27 29.73
CA LYS A 202 -0.55 10.40 30.68
C LYS A 202 0.77 11.14 30.91
N HIS A 203 1.88 10.44 30.80
CA HIS A 203 3.23 10.95 31.04
C HIS A 203 4.11 10.80 29.79
N TYR A 204 3.53 10.91 28.60
CA TYR A 204 4.27 10.81 27.36
C TYR A 204 5.26 11.97 27.22
N ASP A 205 6.54 11.68 27.38
CA ASP A 205 7.62 12.66 27.26
C ASP A 205 8.31 12.54 25.90
N ALA A 206 7.76 13.28 24.92
CA ALA A 206 8.24 13.26 23.56
C ALA A 206 9.72 13.70 23.45
N ALA A 207 10.13 14.72 24.22
CA ALA A 207 11.50 15.23 24.17
C ALA A 207 12.51 14.20 24.68
N LYS A 208 12.18 13.49 25.77
CA LYS A 208 13.02 12.41 26.30
C LYS A 208 13.12 11.25 25.31
N ILE A 209 11.96 10.76 24.79
CA ILE A 209 11.92 9.64 23.85
C ILE A 209 12.74 9.95 22.58
N PHE A 210 12.59 11.16 22.01
CA PHE A 210 13.38 11.55 20.85
C PHE A 210 14.86 11.64 21.15
N ASN A 211 15.26 12.36 22.21
CA ASN A 211 16.67 12.59 22.51
C ASN A 211 17.45 11.32 22.85
N GLU A 212 16.80 10.37 23.52
CA GLU A 212 17.41 9.08 23.84
C GLU A 212 17.31 8.09 22.68
N GLY A 213 16.21 8.14 21.91
CA GLY A 213 15.89 7.18 20.86
C GLY A 213 16.64 7.42 19.54
N LYS A 214 16.84 8.69 19.15
CA LYS A 214 17.44 9.00 17.83
C LYS A 214 18.81 8.38 17.57
N PHE A 215 19.59 8.11 18.61
CA PHE A 215 20.89 7.44 18.49
C PHE A 215 20.81 5.91 18.46
N LYS A 216 19.63 5.33 18.73
CA LYS A 216 19.39 3.89 18.76
C LYS A 216 18.63 3.39 17.54
N ILE A 217 18.20 4.28 16.64
CA ILE A 217 17.37 3.89 15.48
C ILE A 217 18.07 2.83 14.64
N GLN A 218 19.36 2.98 14.35
CA GLN A 218 20.09 2.02 13.51
C GLN A 218 20.17 0.63 14.14
N GLU A 219 20.41 0.55 15.45
CA GLU A 219 20.40 -0.72 16.18
C GLU A 219 19.01 -1.36 16.18
N ASN A 220 17.97 -0.57 16.44
CA ASN A 220 16.59 -1.03 16.39
C ASN A 220 16.19 -1.51 14.98
N ASN A 221 16.60 -0.81 13.94
CA ASN A 221 16.38 -1.20 12.56
C ASN A 221 17.04 -2.54 12.23
N LYS A 222 18.28 -2.77 12.71
CA LYS A 222 18.96 -4.05 12.53
C LYS A 222 18.15 -5.19 13.13
N VAL A 223 17.74 -5.05 14.39
CA VAL A 223 16.92 -6.05 15.09
C VAL A 223 15.59 -6.28 14.36
N TYR A 224 14.95 -5.21 13.88
CA TYR A 224 13.70 -5.31 13.11
C TYR A 224 13.90 -6.11 11.82
N LEU A 225 14.93 -5.79 11.03
CA LEU A 225 15.22 -6.45 9.76
C LEU A 225 15.58 -7.93 9.95
N GLU A 226 16.35 -8.27 10.98
CA GLU A 226 16.66 -9.66 11.33
C GLU A 226 15.40 -10.46 11.68
N LYS A 227 14.50 -9.89 12.48
CA LYS A 227 13.21 -10.54 12.82
C LYS A 227 12.33 -10.70 11.58
N ALA A 228 12.23 -9.67 10.74
CA ALA A 228 11.43 -9.72 9.52
C ALA A 228 11.96 -10.77 8.53
N ALA A 229 13.29 -10.88 8.40
CA ALA A 229 13.92 -11.91 7.57
C ALA A 229 13.66 -13.33 8.10
N ALA A 230 13.77 -13.54 9.41
CA ALA A 230 13.49 -14.82 10.05
C ALA A 230 12.02 -15.23 9.90
N GLU A 231 11.08 -14.29 10.07
CA GLU A 231 9.65 -14.54 9.88
C GLU A 231 9.31 -14.87 8.41
N LYS A 232 9.94 -14.17 7.46
CA LYS A 232 9.79 -14.46 6.04
C LYS A 232 10.27 -15.87 5.72
N LEU A 233 11.46 -16.24 6.20
CA LEU A 233 12.01 -17.58 5.99
C LEU A 233 11.10 -18.66 6.57
N LYS A 234 10.58 -18.47 7.78
CA LYS A 234 9.64 -19.40 8.39
C LYS A 234 8.36 -19.57 7.56
N LYS A 235 7.77 -18.49 7.05
CA LYS A 235 6.59 -18.53 6.17
C LYS A 235 6.89 -19.27 4.85
N GLU A 236 8.10 -19.07 4.28
CA GLU A 236 8.53 -19.79 3.08
C GLU A 236 8.70 -21.29 3.34
N GLU A 237 9.24 -21.68 4.48
CA GLU A 237 9.40 -23.09 4.88
C GLU A 237 8.03 -23.74 5.14
N GLU A 238 7.13 -23.08 5.85
CA GLU A 238 5.76 -23.54 6.08
C GLU A 238 5.00 -23.70 4.76
N PHE A 239 5.13 -22.74 3.83
CA PHE A 239 4.53 -22.82 2.51
C PHE A 239 5.05 -24.04 1.74
N LYS A 240 6.36 -24.27 1.71
CA LYS A 240 6.97 -25.44 1.05
C LYS A 240 6.50 -26.76 1.66
N ALA A 241 6.46 -26.86 2.99
CA ALA A 241 6.00 -28.06 3.69
C ALA A 241 4.52 -28.36 3.38
N ASN A 242 3.65 -27.36 3.40
CA ASN A 242 2.25 -27.49 3.05
C ASN A 242 2.08 -27.88 1.58
N GLN A 243 2.86 -27.29 0.69
CA GLN A 243 2.82 -27.61 -0.74
C GLN A 243 3.18 -29.11 -0.97
N VAL A 244 4.24 -29.61 -0.34
CA VAL A 244 4.62 -31.02 -0.46
C VAL A 244 3.48 -31.94 -0.04
N LYS A 245 2.84 -31.67 1.08
CA LYS A 245 1.70 -32.46 1.56
C LYS A 245 0.53 -32.45 0.57
N MET A 246 0.13 -31.26 0.09
CA MET A 246 -0.97 -31.11 -0.85
C MET A 246 -0.68 -31.78 -2.19
N VAL A 247 0.55 -31.67 -2.69
CA VAL A 247 1.00 -32.33 -3.92
C VAL A 247 0.90 -33.86 -3.79
N GLU A 248 1.31 -34.45 -2.66
CA GLU A 248 1.19 -35.90 -2.46
C GLU A 248 -0.27 -36.35 -2.40
N GLU A 249 -1.15 -35.57 -1.79
CA GLU A 249 -2.59 -35.83 -1.79
C GLU A 249 -3.21 -35.78 -3.21
N LEU A 250 -2.81 -34.76 -4.00
CA LEU A 250 -3.30 -34.58 -5.39
C LEU A 250 -2.82 -35.66 -6.34
N LYS A 251 -1.61 -36.22 -6.14
CA LYS A 251 -1.08 -37.31 -6.96
C LYS A 251 -1.91 -38.60 -6.91
N ALA A 252 -2.75 -38.75 -5.88
CA ALA A 252 -3.55 -39.96 -5.72
C ALA A 252 -4.47 -40.22 -6.92
N GLY A 253 -4.26 -41.37 -7.57
CA GLY A 253 -5.02 -41.74 -8.74
C GLY A 253 -4.67 -41.02 -10.05
N MET A 254 -3.55 -40.28 -10.09
CA MET A 254 -3.00 -39.71 -11.30
C MET A 254 -1.94 -40.62 -11.94
N GLN A 255 -1.78 -40.54 -13.25
CA GLN A 255 -0.67 -41.10 -14.01
C GLN A 255 0.49 -40.10 -14.00
N LYS A 256 1.72 -40.63 -14.11
CA LYS A 256 2.94 -39.80 -14.16
C LYS A 256 3.67 -40.05 -15.48
N THR A 257 4.13 -38.99 -16.12
CA THR A 257 5.00 -39.05 -17.30
C THR A 257 6.48 -39.08 -16.91
N ASP A 258 7.37 -39.36 -17.85
CA ASP A 258 8.82 -39.38 -17.65
C ASP A 258 9.37 -37.98 -17.29
N SER A 259 8.74 -36.92 -17.76
CA SER A 259 9.12 -35.53 -17.42
C SER A 259 8.76 -35.13 -15.97
N GLY A 260 7.89 -35.89 -15.32
CA GLY A 260 7.39 -35.61 -13.98
C GLY A 260 6.02 -34.94 -13.94
N LEU A 261 5.37 -34.70 -15.07
CA LEU A 261 3.98 -34.26 -15.12
C LEU A 261 3.06 -35.36 -14.56
N TYR A 262 2.09 -34.98 -13.74
CA TYR A 262 1.00 -35.86 -13.32
C TYR A 262 -0.30 -35.44 -14.01
N TYR A 263 -1.09 -36.41 -14.46
CA TYR A 263 -2.37 -36.12 -15.12
C TYR A 263 -3.43 -37.18 -14.81
N LYS A 264 -4.67 -36.76 -14.90
CA LYS A 264 -5.84 -37.64 -14.78
C LYS A 264 -6.89 -37.20 -15.78
N ILE A 265 -7.18 -38.06 -16.75
CA ILE A 265 -8.32 -37.85 -17.67
C ILE A 265 -9.61 -38.03 -16.87
N THR A 266 -10.46 -37.02 -16.85
CA THR A 266 -11.71 -36.98 -16.08
C THR A 266 -12.92 -37.23 -16.95
N LYS A 267 -12.79 -37.01 -18.26
CA LYS A 267 -13.80 -37.38 -19.29
C LYS A 267 -13.07 -37.86 -20.53
N THR A 268 -13.47 -39.03 -21.06
CA THR A 268 -12.91 -39.62 -22.27
C THR A 268 -13.85 -39.43 -23.46
N THR A 269 -13.28 -39.32 -24.65
CA THR A 269 -14.01 -39.23 -25.93
C THR A 269 -13.31 -40.04 -27.02
N GLU A 270 -13.97 -40.24 -28.18
CA GLU A 270 -13.38 -40.82 -29.39
C GLU A 270 -12.88 -39.73 -30.38
N GLY A 271 -12.59 -38.52 -29.86
CA GLY A 271 -12.09 -37.42 -30.66
C GLY A 271 -10.68 -37.64 -31.20
N LYS A 272 -10.20 -36.71 -32.03
CA LYS A 272 -8.85 -36.73 -32.57
C LYS A 272 -7.82 -36.36 -31.48
N ALA A 273 -6.66 -37.01 -31.52
CA ALA A 273 -5.49 -36.56 -30.73
C ALA A 273 -4.71 -35.51 -31.53
N PRO A 274 -4.23 -34.44 -30.87
CA PRO A 274 -3.42 -33.42 -31.51
C PRO A 274 -2.00 -33.93 -31.81
N LYS A 275 -1.36 -33.32 -32.82
CA LYS A 275 0.05 -33.51 -33.14
C LYS A 275 0.82 -32.24 -32.81
N SER A 276 2.13 -32.37 -32.59
CA SER A 276 2.98 -31.19 -32.39
C SER A 276 2.85 -30.21 -33.56
N GLY A 277 2.61 -28.94 -33.23
CA GLY A 277 2.35 -27.88 -34.19
C GLY A 277 0.88 -27.62 -34.54
N ASP A 278 -0.04 -28.51 -34.15
CA ASP A 278 -1.47 -28.29 -34.39
C ASP A 278 -1.99 -27.09 -33.58
N MET A 279 -2.86 -26.30 -34.22
CA MET A 279 -3.57 -25.19 -33.55
C MET A 279 -4.73 -25.78 -32.76
N VAL A 280 -4.63 -25.82 -31.46
CA VAL A 280 -5.66 -26.36 -30.56
C VAL A 280 -6.40 -25.26 -29.83
N SER A 281 -7.66 -25.56 -29.45
CA SER A 281 -8.50 -24.70 -28.65
C SER A 281 -8.74 -25.33 -27.28
N VAL A 282 -8.40 -24.69 -26.18
CA VAL A 282 -8.41 -25.25 -24.82
C VAL A 282 -9.11 -24.34 -23.84
N HIS A 283 -10.11 -24.90 -23.14
CA HIS A 283 -10.61 -24.27 -21.91
C HIS A 283 -9.78 -24.72 -20.70
N TYR A 284 -9.62 -23.84 -19.70
CA TYR A 284 -8.87 -24.17 -18.50
C TYR A 284 -9.28 -23.37 -17.28
N ALA A 285 -8.99 -23.94 -16.11
CA ALA A 285 -8.91 -23.24 -14.83
C ALA A 285 -7.55 -23.57 -14.19
N GLY A 286 -6.71 -22.55 -14.00
CA GLY A 286 -5.39 -22.65 -13.39
C GLY A 286 -5.45 -22.30 -11.91
N LYS A 287 -4.94 -23.20 -11.05
CA LYS A 287 -4.98 -23.08 -9.59
C LYS A 287 -3.62 -23.38 -8.97
N LEU A 288 -3.32 -22.76 -7.85
CA LEU A 288 -2.30 -23.24 -6.94
C LEU A 288 -2.76 -24.56 -6.28
N VAL A 289 -1.84 -25.32 -5.68
CA VAL A 289 -2.17 -26.60 -5.03
C VAL A 289 -3.12 -26.47 -3.84
N ASP A 290 -3.25 -25.29 -3.26
CA ASP A 290 -4.21 -24.97 -2.21
C ASP A 290 -5.62 -24.64 -2.72
N GLY A 291 -5.84 -24.73 -4.04
CA GLY A 291 -7.09 -24.43 -4.70
C GLY A 291 -7.30 -22.97 -5.10
N THR A 292 -6.38 -22.08 -4.75
CA THR A 292 -6.45 -20.66 -5.15
C THR A 292 -6.35 -20.54 -6.66
N GLU A 293 -7.42 -20.11 -7.32
CA GLU A 293 -7.47 -19.90 -8.76
C GLU A 293 -6.76 -18.59 -9.14
N PHE A 294 -5.83 -18.66 -10.08
CA PHE A 294 -5.09 -17.48 -10.56
C PHE A 294 -5.47 -17.07 -11.98
N ASP A 295 -6.03 -17.99 -12.78
CA ASP A 295 -6.50 -17.69 -14.13
C ASP A 295 -7.53 -18.71 -14.61
N SER A 296 -8.50 -18.28 -15.44
CA SER A 296 -9.53 -19.17 -15.98
C SER A 296 -10.10 -18.66 -17.29
N SER A 297 -10.06 -19.47 -18.33
CA SER A 297 -10.74 -19.21 -19.61
C SER A 297 -12.26 -19.35 -19.50
N PHE A 298 -12.74 -20.20 -18.58
CA PHE A 298 -14.18 -20.35 -18.34
C PHE A 298 -14.82 -19.03 -17.84
N LYS A 299 -14.10 -18.28 -17.01
CA LYS A 299 -14.57 -16.96 -16.52
C LYS A 299 -14.58 -15.89 -17.61
N ARG A 300 -13.72 -16.03 -18.63
CA ARG A 300 -13.71 -15.14 -19.81
C ARG A 300 -14.74 -15.55 -20.86
N GLY A 301 -15.26 -16.77 -20.78
CA GLY A 301 -16.26 -17.31 -21.73
C GLY A 301 -15.68 -17.78 -23.07
N GLU A 302 -14.35 -17.72 -23.24
CA GLU A 302 -13.67 -18.09 -24.50
C GLU A 302 -12.45 -18.97 -24.21
N PRO A 303 -12.27 -20.11 -24.96
CA PRO A 303 -11.06 -20.91 -24.88
C PRO A 303 -9.86 -20.13 -25.42
N ILE A 304 -8.65 -20.55 -25.06
CA ILE A 304 -7.43 -20.02 -25.69
C ILE A 304 -7.01 -20.93 -26.85
N GLU A 305 -6.39 -20.31 -27.86
CA GLU A 305 -5.85 -21.00 -29.02
C GLU A 305 -4.33 -20.86 -29.08
N PHE A 306 -3.62 -21.94 -29.32
CA PHE A 306 -2.18 -21.97 -29.44
C PHE A 306 -1.70 -23.19 -30.21
N ASN A 307 -0.47 -23.17 -30.75
CA ASN A 307 0.14 -24.32 -31.36
C ASN A 307 0.78 -25.19 -30.29
N VAL A 308 0.26 -26.43 -30.11
CA VAL A 308 0.70 -27.34 -29.05
C VAL A 308 2.05 -28.01 -29.38
N GLY A 309 2.88 -28.27 -28.38
CA GLY A 309 4.15 -29.01 -28.50
C GLY A 309 5.29 -28.21 -29.13
N VAL A 310 5.20 -26.90 -29.23
CA VAL A 310 6.21 -26.01 -29.87
C VAL A 310 6.73 -24.89 -28.98
N GLY A 311 6.40 -24.92 -27.67
CA GLY A 311 6.92 -23.96 -26.66
C GLY A 311 6.18 -22.63 -26.62
N GLN A 312 4.95 -22.53 -27.09
CA GLN A 312 4.10 -21.35 -26.98
C GLN A 312 3.49 -21.20 -25.58
N VAL A 313 3.40 -22.29 -24.84
CA VAL A 313 2.86 -22.37 -23.48
C VAL A 313 3.87 -23.02 -22.53
N ILE A 314 3.56 -23.11 -21.25
CA ILE A 314 4.43 -23.81 -20.30
C ILE A 314 4.59 -25.28 -20.68
N LYS A 315 5.76 -25.86 -20.40
CA LYS A 315 6.12 -27.24 -20.82
C LYS A 315 5.07 -28.28 -20.40
N GLY A 316 4.56 -28.15 -19.18
CA GLY A 316 3.52 -29.06 -18.69
C GLY A 316 2.22 -29.01 -19.49
N TRP A 317 1.91 -27.89 -20.13
CA TRP A 317 0.79 -27.76 -21.06
C TRP A 317 1.10 -28.37 -22.42
N ASP A 318 2.28 -28.02 -22.97
CA ASP A 318 2.71 -28.60 -24.25
C ASP A 318 2.68 -30.14 -24.22
N GLU A 319 3.09 -30.73 -23.11
CA GLU A 319 3.05 -32.17 -22.91
C GLU A 319 1.62 -32.67 -22.58
N GLY A 320 0.98 -32.06 -21.58
CA GLY A 320 -0.29 -32.55 -21.03
C GLY A 320 -1.46 -32.49 -22.01
N ILE A 321 -1.53 -31.44 -22.85
CA ILE A 321 -2.58 -31.31 -23.86
C ILE A 321 -2.41 -32.34 -25.00
N MET A 322 -1.17 -32.70 -25.32
CA MET A 322 -0.93 -33.79 -26.33
C MET A 322 -1.32 -35.18 -25.87
N LEU A 323 -1.58 -35.37 -24.56
CA LEU A 323 -2.09 -36.62 -24.02
C LEU A 323 -3.62 -36.81 -24.20
N LEU A 324 -4.33 -35.73 -24.61
CA LEU A 324 -5.78 -35.67 -24.68
C LEU A 324 -6.26 -35.83 -26.12
N LYS A 325 -7.53 -36.27 -26.26
CA LYS A 325 -8.30 -36.23 -27.50
C LYS A 325 -9.31 -35.05 -27.43
N GLU A 326 -9.76 -34.62 -28.61
CA GLU A 326 -10.82 -33.62 -28.74
C GLU A 326 -12.07 -33.98 -27.91
N GLY A 327 -12.55 -33.05 -27.09
CA GLY A 327 -13.66 -33.21 -26.17
C GLY A 327 -13.31 -33.86 -24.84
N GLU A 328 -12.06 -34.28 -24.62
CA GLU A 328 -11.61 -34.84 -23.34
C GLU A 328 -11.32 -33.70 -22.34
N THR A 329 -11.55 -34.01 -21.06
CA THR A 329 -11.14 -33.17 -19.93
C THR A 329 -10.13 -33.90 -19.06
N ALA A 330 -9.21 -33.15 -18.48
CA ALA A 330 -8.21 -33.68 -17.56
C ALA A 330 -7.84 -32.69 -16.48
N THR A 331 -7.35 -33.23 -15.38
CA THR A 331 -6.59 -32.46 -14.40
C THR A 331 -5.11 -32.72 -14.60
N LEU A 332 -4.34 -31.67 -14.80
CA LEU A 332 -2.87 -31.67 -14.89
C LEU A 332 -2.28 -31.14 -13.58
N LEU A 333 -1.38 -31.89 -12.95
CA LEU A 333 -0.60 -31.44 -11.80
C LEU A 333 0.85 -31.27 -12.28
N ILE A 334 1.24 -30.00 -12.42
CA ILE A 334 2.45 -29.59 -13.13
C ILE A 334 3.53 -29.18 -12.11
N PRO A 335 4.69 -29.86 -12.06
CA PRO A 335 5.81 -29.44 -11.23
C PRO A 335 6.36 -28.08 -11.71
N SER A 336 6.98 -27.33 -10.80
CA SER A 336 7.46 -25.97 -11.10
C SER A 336 8.38 -25.88 -12.32
N ASP A 337 9.22 -26.90 -12.56
CA ASP A 337 10.17 -26.93 -13.67
C ASP A 337 9.52 -27.10 -15.05
N LEU A 338 8.30 -27.60 -15.06
CA LEU A 338 7.43 -27.68 -16.25
C LEU A 338 6.43 -26.51 -16.30
N GLY A 339 6.42 -25.63 -15.26
CA GLY A 339 5.59 -24.44 -15.14
C GLY A 339 6.40 -23.15 -15.21
N TYR A 340 6.33 -22.32 -14.16
CA TYR A 340 6.96 -21.00 -14.09
C TYR A 340 8.30 -20.98 -13.32
N GLY A 341 8.76 -22.13 -12.81
CA GLY A 341 10.08 -22.33 -12.20
C GLY A 341 10.35 -21.41 -10.99
N ALA A 342 11.65 -21.05 -10.84
CA ALA A 342 12.12 -20.23 -9.74
C ALA A 342 11.69 -18.76 -9.82
N ARG A 343 11.09 -18.31 -10.93
CA ARG A 343 10.60 -16.92 -11.07
C ARG A 343 9.18 -16.74 -10.57
N GLY A 344 8.33 -17.79 -10.66
CA GLY A 344 6.89 -17.61 -10.54
C GLY A 344 6.33 -16.73 -11.65
N ALA A 345 5.09 -16.23 -11.51
CA ALA A 345 4.48 -15.35 -12.50
C ALA A 345 3.50 -14.35 -11.90
N GLY A 346 3.51 -13.11 -12.44
CA GLY A 346 2.49 -12.08 -12.23
C GLY A 346 2.24 -11.66 -10.77
N GLY A 347 3.13 -11.99 -9.83
CA GLY A 347 2.91 -11.75 -8.41
C GLY A 347 1.84 -12.64 -7.76
N VAL A 348 1.17 -13.50 -8.54
CA VAL A 348 0.11 -14.42 -8.08
C VAL A 348 0.58 -15.88 -8.00
N ILE A 349 1.59 -16.26 -8.79
CA ILE A 349 2.22 -17.59 -8.73
C ILE A 349 3.59 -17.46 -8.06
N PRO A 350 3.76 -17.95 -6.82
CA PRO A 350 5.04 -17.90 -6.12
C PRO A 350 6.14 -18.70 -6.83
N PRO A 351 7.43 -18.40 -6.57
CA PRO A 351 8.55 -19.21 -7.02
C PRO A 351 8.44 -20.69 -6.60
N ASN A 352 8.89 -21.58 -7.47
CA ASN A 352 8.97 -23.02 -7.21
C ASN A 352 7.64 -23.67 -6.83
N THR A 353 6.52 -23.17 -7.37
CA THR A 353 5.16 -23.62 -7.05
C THR A 353 4.66 -24.64 -8.07
N TRP A 354 4.09 -25.74 -7.57
CA TRP A 354 3.31 -26.68 -8.36
C TRP A 354 1.98 -26.06 -8.74
N LEU A 355 1.49 -26.42 -9.92
CA LEU A 355 0.24 -25.90 -10.48
C LEU A 355 -0.76 -27.02 -10.75
N VAL A 356 -2.02 -26.72 -10.57
CA VAL A 356 -3.13 -27.57 -10.96
C VAL A 356 -3.90 -26.89 -12.08
N PHE A 357 -4.09 -27.59 -13.20
CA PHE A 357 -4.92 -27.12 -14.28
C PHE A 357 -6.03 -28.13 -14.57
N ASP A 358 -7.26 -27.70 -14.44
CA ASP A 358 -8.38 -28.41 -15.04
C ASP A 358 -8.51 -27.92 -16.48
N VAL A 359 -8.39 -28.82 -17.45
CA VAL A 359 -8.35 -28.48 -18.88
C VAL A 359 -9.41 -29.24 -19.66
N GLU A 360 -9.94 -28.66 -20.74
CA GLU A 360 -10.79 -29.27 -21.74
C GLU A 360 -10.20 -28.95 -23.12
N LEU A 361 -9.85 -30.00 -23.86
CA LEU A 361 -9.42 -29.88 -25.26
C LEU A 361 -10.66 -29.77 -26.14
N VAL A 362 -11.01 -28.53 -26.49
CA VAL A 362 -12.28 -28.23 -27.18
C VAL A 362 -12.21 -28.59 -28.66
N LYS A 363 -11.05 -28.34 -29.31
CA LYS A 363 -10.90 -28.51 -30.76
C LYS A 363 -9.49 -28.88 -31.15
N VAL A 364 -9.41 -29.83 -32.11
CA VAL A 364 -8.20 -30.23 -32.83
C VAL A 364 -8.45 -30.05 -34.33
N PRO A 365 -7.49 -29.58 -35.14
CA PRO A 365 -7.69 -29.31 -36.58
C PRO A 365 -8.08 -30.54 -37.42
#